data_5e4574ec6836903e436f9a2761a6a1d0
#
_entry.id   5e4574ec6836903e436f9a2761a6a1d0
#
_cell.length_a   1.000
_cell.length_b   1.000
_cell.length_c   1.000
_cell.angle_alpha   90.00
_cell.angle_beta   90.00
_cell.angle_gamma   90.00
#
_symmetry.space_group_name_H-M   'P 1'
#
loop_
_entity.id
_entity.type
_entity.pdbx_description
1 polymer ?
#
loop_
_entity_poly.entity_id
_entity_poly.type
_entity_poly.pdbx_seq_one_letter_code
_entity_poly.pdbx_strand_id
1 'polypeptide(L)'
;MYFFFFFPVGTEADGRDGHPPVGTACLVSVCLLIFAAGRVLPGLHASLVHASFRPDSPSLTAAVLSLFVHGNWFHVLGNALYLWVFGRQIESRIGVSALALLFVAGGVAGCWIQAAITPVGSPSWTAPVVGASGGVAAFLGAALVAFRHRRVRILYFLFALLHGVNRAGVARVGVVPAILVWAGLQLAHGLVAVGGATGGVAWGSHGGGFAAGLLMATVLGLSRLPRREVHRDRARRHLSRGEWYPAIGELTAHLSQSPEDATARGERAEAFLLAGRPTEAVLDYRLLLKRARQDRDPDAMVRILDRTRRHGLVGGLGEGVLLRLPFEFVRMDCPHEAVKAWDIYLEACPEGEAVPLAWLRRGDLLARFPRGQKAAEESWRVILEEHADTEWSEAARDRLRRSERGGNATPQTCIPNETALSGGRQETSARHPRAQIHRPGTRAAYRAGRVRAFLPSPPRRGQR
;
A
#
# COMPACT_ATOMS: atom_id res chain seq x y z
N MET A 1 -9.76 -8.80 41.01
CA MET A 1 -10.68 -8.44 39.91
C MET A 1 -9.83 -8.13 38.70
N TYR A 2 -10.07 -8.83 37.60
CA TYR A 2 -9.32 -8.66 36.33
C TYR A 2 -10.22 -7.94 35.36
N PHE A 3 -9.71 -6.85 34.71
CA PHE A 3 -10.40 -6.13 33.63
C PHE A 3 -9.64 -6.36 32.34
N PHE A 4 -10.36 -6.80 31.32
CA PHE A 4 -9.82 -7.00 29.97
C PHE A 4 -10.55 -6.09 29.00
N PHE A 5 -9.79 -5.27 28.29
CA PHE A 5 -10.31 -4.45 27.19
C PHE A 5 -9.61 -4.84 25.90
N PHE A 6 -10.40 -5.07 24.85
CA PHE A 6 -9.91 -5.46 23.54
C PHE A 6 -10.49 -4.54 22.48
N PHE A 7 -9.62 -3.84 21.77
CA PHE A 7 -10.02 -2.94 20.69
C PHE A 7 -9.32 -3.33 19.40
N PRO A 8 -10.05 -3.66 18.29
CA PRO A 8 -9.43 -3.83 17.00
C PRO A 8 -8.91 -2.47 16.53
N VAL A 9 -7.62 -2.35 16.27
CA VAL A 9 -6.98 -1.09 15.87
C VAL A 9 -6.49 -1.10 14.43
N GLY A 10 -6.58 -2.22 13.74
CA GLY A 10 -6.20 -2.34 12.33
C GLY A 10 -6.03 -3.78 11.88
N THR A 11 -5.65 -3.95 10.63
CA THR A 11 -5.32 -5.25 10.04
C THR A 11 -3.91 -5.22 9.45
N GLU A 12 -3.36 -6.38 9.08
CA GLU A 12 -2.04 -6.44 8.41
C GLU A 12 -2.03 -5.84 6.99
N ALA A 13 -3.20 -5.55 6.43
CA ALA A 13 -3.35 -4.93 5.11
C ALA A 13 -3.38 -3.39 5.13
N ASP A 14 -3.38 -2.80 6.33
CA ASP A 14 -3.43 -1.34 6.48
C ASP A 14 -2.24 -0.67 5.77
N GLY A 15 -2.52 0.23 4.84
CA GLY A 15 -1.50 0.99 4.08
C GLY A 15 -1.03 0.36 2.76
N ARG A 16 -1.59 -0.77 2.33
CA ARG A 16 -1.19 -1.45 1.07
C ARG A 16 -2.12 -1.19 -0.12
N ASP A 17 -3.36 -0.83 0.16
CA ASP A 17 -4.34 -0.54 -0.88
C ASP A 17 -4.39 0.99 -1.02
N GLY A 18 -3.75 1.54 -2.06
CA GLY A 18 -3.55 2.98 -2.29
C GLY A 18 -4.83 3.82 -2.52
N HIS A 19 -6.01 3.29 -2.22
CA HIS A 19 -7.27 4.01 -2.33
C HIS A 19 -7.75 4.52 -0.96
N PRO A 20 -8.10 5.81 -0.84
CA PRO A 20 -8.67 6.34 0.38
C PRO A 20 -10.03 5.66 0.66
N PRO A 21 -10.33 5.29 1.92
CA PRO A 21 -11.59 4.62 2.29
C PRO A 21 -12.74 5.64 2.43
N VAL A 22 -13.16 6.21 1.31
CA VAL A 22 -14.15 7.32 1.27
C VAL A 22 -15.51 6.88 1.79
N GLY A 23 -16.00 5.70 1.37
CA GLY A 23 -17.30 5.18 1.80
C GLY A 23 -17.35 4.89 3.30
N THR A 24 -16.29 4.27 3.82
CA THR A 24 -16.16 4.02 5.26
C THR A 24 -16.08 5.31 6.05
N ALA A 25 -15.29 6.28 5.58
CA ALA A 25 -15.17 7.59 6.21
C ALA A 25 -16.52 8.32 6.22
N CYS A 26 -17.27 8.27 5.12
CA CYS A 26 -18.63 8.83 5.04
C CYS A 26 -19.58 8.18 6.07
N LEU A 27 -19.61 6.84 6.15
CA LEU A 27 -20.49 6.14 7.12
C LEU A 27 -20.15 6.54 8.56
N VAL A 28 -18.87 6.56 8.92
CA VAL A 28 -18.41 6.99 10.25
C VAL A 28 -18.80 8.43 10.52
N SER A 29 -18.54 9.33 9.56
CA SER A 29 -18.86 10.76 9.72
C SER A 29 -20.35 11.00 9.88
N VAL A 30 -21.20 10.35 9.10
CA VAL A 30 -22.67 10.47 9.21
C VAL A 30 -23.15 10.02 10.60
N CYS A 31 -22.68 8.89 11.11
CA CYS A 31 -23.03 8.43 12.46
C CYS A 31 -22.62 9.44 13.55
N LEU A 32 -21.37 9.96 13.46
CA LEU A 32 -20.88 10.94 14.43
C LEU A 32 -21.61 12.27 14.35
N LEU A 33 -21.90 12.77 13.13
CA LEU A 33 -22.61 14.04 12.93
C LEU A 33 -24.05 13.98 13.41
N ILE A 34 -24.79 12.89 13.10
CA ILE A 34 -26.16 12.71 13.58
C ILE A 34 -26.19 12.62 15.11
N PHE A 35 -25.24 11.89 15.71
CA PHE A 35 -25.14 11.80 17.16
C PHE A 35 -24.81 13.15 17.78
N ALA A 36 -23.83 13.89 17.24
CA ALA A 36 -23.46 15.21 17.73
C ALA A 36 -24.62 16.22 17.59
N ALA A 37 -25.31 16.24 16.44
CA ALA A 37 -26.48 17.07 16.22
C ALA A 37 -27.59 16.80 17.25
N GLY A 38 -27.84 15.53 17.56
CA GLY A 38 -28.79 15.12 18.59
C GLY A 38 -28.40 15.55 20.01
N ARG A 39 -27.12 15.89 20.25
CA ARG A 39 -26.69 16.45 21.55
C ARG A 39 -26.75 17.96 21.62
N VAL A 40 -26.68 18.63 20.47
CA VAL A 40 -26.70 20.11 20.39
C VAL A 40 -28.12 20.63 20.20
N LEU A 41 -28.94 19.97 19.37
CA LEU A 41 -30.27 20.40 19.02
C LEU A 41 -31.31 19.81 20.00
N PRO A 42 -32.04 20.66 20.77
CA PRO A 42 -33.01 20.17 21.74
C PRO A 42 -34.09 19.31 21.08
N GLY A 43 -34.41 18.17 21.68
CA GLY A 43 -35.45 17.25 21.23
C GLY A 43 -35.11 16.39 20.01
N LEU A 44 -34.08 16.72 19.22
CA LEU A 44 -33.72 15.96 18.01
C LEU A 44 -33.39 14.51 18.33
N HIS A 45 -32.58 14.25 19.36
CA HIS A 45 -32.24 12.88 19.74
C HIS A 45 -33.46 12.05 20.09
N ALA A 46 -34.40 12.61 20.90
CA ALA A 46 -35.65 11.94 21.28
C ALA A 46 -36.52 11.65 20.04
N SER A 47 -36.65 12.59 19.12
CA SER A 47 -37.38 12.42 17.87
C SER A 47 -36.78 11.31 16.99
N LEU A 48 -35.45 11.28 16.83
CA LEU A 48 -34.76 10.23 16.06
C LEU A 48 -34.92 8.85 16.69
N VAL A 49 -34.80 8.73 18.01
CA VAL A 49 -35.02 7.47 18.74
C VAL A 49 -36.48 7.04 18.60
N HIS A 50 -37.46 7.98 18.67
CA HIS A 50 -38.85 7.67 18.47
C HIS A 50 -39.17 7.16 17.06
N ALA A 51 -38.53 7.72 16.05
CA ALA A 51 -38.67 7.32 14.63
C ALA A 51 -37.87 6.07 14.26
N SER A 52 -37.06 5.51 15.18
CA SER A 52 -36.26 4.32 14.96
C SER A 52 -37.10 3.05 14.93
N PHE A 53 -36.53 1.98 14.39
CA PHE A 53 -37.17 0.69 14.22
C PHE A 53 -37.64 0.10 15.56
N ARG A 54 -38.85 -0.44 15.57
CA ARG A 54 -39.44 -1.17 16.71
C ARG A 54 -40.01 -2.50 16.25
N PRO A 55 -39.87 -3.57 17.05
CA PRO A 55 -40.45 -4.86 16.74
C PRO A 55 -41.98 -4.86 16.61
N ASP A 56 -42.68 -4.03 17.38
CA ASP A 56 -44.14 -3.91 17.35
C ASP A 56 -44.70 -3.18 16.13
N SER A 57 -43.88 -2.37 15.49
CA SER A 57 -44.27 -1.55 14.32
C SER A 57 -43.15 -1.50 13.26
N PRO A 58 -42.81 -2.63 12.64
CA PRO A 58 -41.66 -2.75 11.75
C PRO A 58 -41.85 -1.94 10.47
N SER A 59 -40.86 -1.09 10.15
CA SER A 59 -40.87 -0.24 8.96
C SER A 59 -39.46 -0.23 8.34
N LEU A 60 -39.39 -0.26 7.01
CA LEU A 60 -38.11 -0.23 6.28
C LEU A 60 -37.37 1.11 6.47
N THR A 61 -38.11 2.21 6.43
CA THR A 61 -37.54 3.55 6.64
C THR A 61 -37.01 3.71 8.06
N ALA A 62 -37.75 3.22 9.07
CA ALA A 62 -37.28 3.18 10.45
C ALA A 62 -36.06 2.29 10.64
N ALA A 63 -35.98 1.14 9.96
CA ALA A 63 -34.83 0.25 10.00
C ALA A 63 -33.57 0.93 9.42
N VAL A 64 -33.68 1.64 8.30
CA VAL A 64 -32.56 2.39 7.73
C VAL A 64 -32.16 3.56 8.63
N LEU A 65 -33.11 4.31 9.14
CA LEU A 65 -32.85 5.46 10.03
C LEU A 65 -32.11 5.00 11.30
N SER A 66 -32.55 3.91 11.91
CA SER A 66 -31.98 3.41 13.16
C SER A 66 -30.51 3.04 13.08
N LEU A 67 -29.97 2.75 11.89
CA LEU A 67 -28.54 2.46 11.70
C LEU A 67 -27.65 3.68 12.02
N PHE A 68 -28.18 4.87 11.95
CA PHE A 68 -27.45 6.12 12.18
C PHE A 68 -27.71 6.74 13.55
N VAL A 69 -28.68 6.23 14.29
CA VAL A 69 -29.06 6.73 15.61
C VAL A 69 -28.33 5.96 16.70
N HIS A 70 -27.73 6.65 17.69
CA HIS A 70 -26.94 6.04 18.75
C HIS A 70 -27.33 6.56 20.12
N GLY A 71 -27.40 5.67 21.11
CA GLY A 71 -27.87 6.02 22.46
C GLY A 71 -26.88 6.84 23.29
N ASN A 72 -25.56 6.56 23.17
CA ASN A 72 -24.52 7.20 23.97
C ASN A 72 -23.17 7.21 23.25
N TRP A 73 -22.18 7.93 23.84
CA TRP A 73 -20.84 8.07 23.29
C TRP A 73 -20.09 6.73 23.08
N PHE A 74 -20.19 5.82 24.04
CA PHE A 74 -19.54 4.50 23.92
C PHE A 74 -20.13 3.70 22.76
N HIS A 75 -21.44 3.84 22.54
CA HIS A 75 -22.15 3.15 21.47
C HIS A 75 -21.72 3.69 20.08
N VAL A 76 -21.69 5.02 19.88
CA VAL A 76 -21.28 5.57 18.57
C VAL A 76 -19.80 5.37 18.31
N LEU A 77 -18.93 5.57 19.31
CA LEU A 77 -17.48 5.40 19.14
C LEU A 77 -17.10 3.93 18.93
N GLY A 78 -17.76 3.00 19.63
CA GLY A 78 -17.57 1.57 19.40
C GLY A 78 -17.94 1.18 17.96
N ASN A 79 -19.11 1.60 17.48
CA ASN A 79 -19.50 1.35 16.09
C ASN A 79 -18.55 2.00 15.09
N ALA A 80 -18.15 3.25 15.31
CA ALA A 80 -17.21 3.98 14.47
C ALA A 80 -15.85 3.25 14.36
N LEU A 81 -15.35 2.72 15.47
CA LEU A 81 -14.11 1.94 15.51
C LEU A 81 -14.21 0.68 14.64
N TYR A 82 -15.27 -0.11 14.81
CA TYR A 82 -15.45 -1.34 14.02
C TYR A 82 -15.75 -1.03 12.54
N LEU A 83 -16.55 0.00 12.25
CA LEU A 83 -16.74 0.50 10.88
C LEU A 83 -15.40 0.86 10.24
N TRP A 84 -14.56 1.61 10.96
CA TRP A 84 -13.26 2.02 10.45
C TRP A 84 -12.31 0.85 10.18
N VAL A 85 -12.22 -0.10 11.11
CA VAL A 85 -11.29 -1.23 10.98
C VAL A 85 -11.72 -2.22 9.91
N PHE A 86 -13.01 -2.61 9.89
CA PHE A 86 -13.50 -3.63 8.97
C PHE A 86 -14.06 -3.04 7.68
N GLY A 87 -14.70 -1.88 7.75
CA GLY A 87 -15.30 -1.22 6.58
C GLY A 87 -14.29 -0.92 5.50
N ARG A 88 -13.17 -0.29 5.84
CA ARG A 88 -12.13 0.04 4.84
C ARG A 88 -11.53 -1.20 4.17
N GLN A 89 -11.48 -2.34 4.87
CA GLN A 89 -11.01 -3.60 4.29
C GLN A 89 -12.03 -4.19 3.30
N ILE A 90 -13.30 -4.09 3.64
CA ILE A 90 -14.39 -4.50 2.76
C ILE A 90 -14.46 -3.56 1.56
N GLU A 91 -14.39 -2.24 1.79
CA GLU A 91 -14.44 -1.22 0.75
C GLU A 91 -13.35 -1.40 -0.31
N SER A 92 -12.11 -1.64 0.11
CA SER A 92 -11.00 -1.88 -0.82
C SER A 92 -11.24 -3.09 -1.74
N ARG A 93 -12.17 -3.97 -1.36
CA ARG A 93 -12.47 -5.20 -2.10
C ARG A 93 -13.71 -5.11 -2.98
N ILE A 94 -14.75 -4.42 -2.50
CA ILE A 94 -16.03 -4.37 -3.21
C ILE A 94 -16.42 -2.95 -3.69
N GLY A 95 -15.66 -1.94 -3.30
CA GLY A 95 -15.94 -0.53 -3.62
C GLY A 95 -17.04 0.09 -2.76
N VAL A 96 -17.21 1.42 -2.91
CA VAL A 96 -18.07 2.26 -2.05
C VAL A 96 -19.54 1.85 -2.14
N SER A 97 -20.08 1.67 -3.34
CA SER A 97 -21.51 1.37 -3.55
C SER A 97 -21.92 0.02 -2.95
N ALA A 98 -21.10 -1.02 -3.15
CA ALA A 98 -21.35 -2.34 -2.59
C ALA A 98 -21.16 -2.36 -1.06
N LEU A 99 -20.23 -1.56 -0.52
CA LEU A 99 -20.05 -1.34 0.93
C LEU A 99 -21.33 -0.76 1.54
N ALA A 100 -21.88 0.32 0.94
CA ALA A 100 -23.10 0.96 1.43
C ALA A 100 -24.29 -0.02 1.37
N LEU A 101 -24.44 -0.77 0.28
CA LEU A 101 -25.46 -1.79 0.16
C LEU A 101 -25.34 -2.87 1.25
N LEU A 102 -24.12 -3.39 1.47
CA LEU A 102 -23.84 -4.40 2.50
C LEU A 102 -24.19 -3.86 3.90
N PHE A 103 -23.82 -2.60 4.19
CA PHE A 103 -24.13 -1.95 5.46
C PHE A 103 -25.65 -1.83 5.70
N VAL A 104 -26.36 -1.27 4.72
CA VAL A 104 -27.81 -1.03 4.83
C VAL A 104 -28.57 -2.35 4.83
N ALA A 105 -28.31 -3.24 3.87
CA ALA A 105 -29.03 -4.52 3.78
C ALA A 105 -28.77 -5.40 5.00
N GLY A 106 -27.53 -5.46 5.49
CA GLY A 106 -27.19 -6.20 6.70
C GLY A 106 -27.85 -5.61 7.95
N GLY A 107 -27.86 -4.29 8.09
CA GLY A 107 -28.52 -3.62 9.19
C GLY A 107 -30.05 -3.79 9.19
N VAL A 108 -30.67 -3.66 8.02
CA VAL A 108 -32.11 -3.93 7.84
C VAL A 108 -32.44 -5.38 8.16
N ALA A 109 -31.70 -6.36 7.61
CA ALA A 109 -31.89 -7.76 7.93
C ALA A 109 -31.76 -8.01 9.45
N GLY A 110 -30.81 -7.36 10.11
CA GLY A 110 -30.66 -7.41 11.55
C GLY A 110 -31.89 -6.90 12.30
N CYS A 111 -32.46 -5.77 11.90
CA CYS A 111 -33.69 -5.24 12.49
C CYS A 111 -34.86 -6.22 12.36
N TRP A 112 -35.04 -6.82 11.18
CA TRP A 112 -36.13 -7.78 10.95
C TRP A 112 -35.93 -9.09 11.73
N ILE A 113 -34.70 -9.60 11.84
CA ILE A 113 -34.42 -10.76 12.69
C ILE A 113 -34.67 -10.43 14.16
N GLN A 114 -34.30 -9.22 14.62
CA GLN A 114 -34.63 -8.77 15.98
C GLN A 114 -36.12 -8.81 16.22
N ALA A 115 -36.93 -8.26 15.30
CA ALA A 115 -38.38 -8.28 15.44
C ALA A 115 -38.95 -9.71 15.49
N ALA A 116 -38.44 -10.59 14.63
CA ALA A 116 -38.92 -11.99 14.55
C ALA A 116 -38.63 -12.82 15.82
N ILE A 117 -37.57 -12.52 16.56
CA ILE A 117 -37.20 -13.25 17.77
C ILE A 117 -37.61 -12.56 19.08
N THR A 118 -38.09 -11.30 19.01
CA THR A 118 -38.52 -10.56 20.20
C THR A 118 -39.94 -11.04 20.62
N PRO A 119 -40.10 -11.55 21.86
CA PRO A 119 -41.42 -12.01 22.32
C PRO A 119 -42.44 -10.88 22.35
N VAL A 120 -43.61 -11.16 21.82
CA VAL A 120 -44.73 -10.20 21.86
C VAL A 120 -45.11 -9.87 23.29
N GLY A 121 -45.29 -8.58 23.58
CA GLY A 121 -45.64 -8.11 24.93
C GLY A 121 -44.46 -7.99 25.89
N SER A 122 -43.25 -8.38 25.48
CA SER A 122 -42.03 -8.11 26.29
C SER A 122 -41.67 -6.62 26.28
N PRO A 123 -40.92 -6.11 27.28
CA PRO A 123 -40.41 -4.74 27.26
C PRO A 123 -39.62 -4.37 26.01
N SER A 124 -38.92 -5.36 25.41
CA SER A 124 -38.16 -5.20 24.18
C SER A 124 -39.03 -5.12 22.93
N TRP A 125 -40.31 -5.52 22.99
CA TRP A 125 -41.23 -5.49 21.86
C TRP A 125 -41.55 -4.07 21.37
N THR A 126 -41.67 -3.13 22.33
CA THR A 126 -41.90 -1.71 22.04
C THR A 126 -40.63 -0.85 22.08
N ALA A 127 -39.51 -1.44 22.47
CA ALA A 127 -38.26 -0.71 22.59
C ALA A 127 -37.64 -0.41 21.22
N PRO A 128 -37.13 0.82 20.99
CA PRO A 128 -36.48 1.15 19.74
C PRO A 128 -35.14 0.43 19.59
N VAL A 129 -34.91 -0.13 18.41
CA VAL A 129 -33.61 -0.68 17.99
C VAL A 129 -32.82 0.44 17.35
N VAL A 130 -31.63 0.78 17.88
CA VAL A 130 -30.78 1.86 17.40
C VAL A 130 -29.33 1.44 17.30
N GLY A 131 -28.60 1.98 16.36
CA GLY A 131 -27.16 1.79 16.19
C GLY A 131 -26.75 1.16 14.88
N ALA A 132 -25.56 1.53 14.42
CA ALA A 132 -24.92 0.98 13.22
C ALA A 132 -24.55 -0.51 13.37
N SER A 133 -24.73 -1.09 14.54
CA SER A 133 -24.15 -2.38 14.93
C SER A 133 -24.64 -3.57 14.10
N GLY A 134 -25.87 -3.54 13.57
CA GLY A 134 -26.35 -4.54 12.60
C GLY A 134 -25.55 -4.51 11.29
N GLY A 135 -25.29 -3.32 10.76
CA GLY A 135 -24.43 -3.13 9.59
C GLY A 135 -22.96 -3.47 9.87
N VAL A 136 -22.44 -3.12 11.06
CA VAL A 136 -21.12 -3.56 11.54
C VAL A 136 -21.03 -5.07 11.61
N ALA A 137 -22.04 -5.73 12.14
CA ALA A 137 -22.11 -7.18 12.20
C ALA A 137 -22.10 -7.81 10.79
N ALA A 138 -22.75 -7.18 9.81
CA ALA A 138 -22.64 -7.61 8.41
C ALA A 138 -21.21 -7.49 7.86
N PHE A 139 -20.49 -6.44 8.22
CA PHE A 139 -19.07 -6.34 7.86
C PHE A 139 -18.23 -7.46 8.49
N LEU A 140 -18.50 -7.83 9.74
CA LEU A 140 -17.81 -8.95 10.40
C LEU A 140 -18.13 -10.28 9.72
N GLY A 141 -19.39 -10.54 9.37
CA GLY A 141 -19.80 -11.71 8.61
C GLY A 141 -19.11 -11.78 7.24
N ALA A 142 -19.06 -10.68 6.52
CA ALA A 142 -18.37 -10.58 5.24
C ALA A 142 -16.85 -10.73 5.40
N ALA A 143 -16.25 -10.17 6.46
CA ALA A 143 -14.83 -10.29 6.75
C ALA A 143 -14.41 -11.73 7.05
N LEU A 144 -15.26 -12.52 7.71
CA LEU A 144 -15.03 -13.94 7.96
C LEU A 144 -14.85 -14.73 6.66
N VAL A 145 -15.61 -14.38 5.62
CA VAL A 145 -15.50 -15.00 4.29
C VAL A 145 -14.31 -14.45 3.51
N ALA A 146 -14.20 -13.12 3.46
CA ALA A 146 -13.26 -12.44 2.58
C ALA A 146 -11.80 -12.45 3.08
N PHE A 147 -11.60 -12.48 4.40
CA PHE A 147 -10.28 -12.25 5.03
C PHE A 147 -9.87 -13.34 6.02
N ARG A 148 -10.42 -14.55 5.91
CA ARG A 148 -10.16 -15.68 6.81
C ARG A 148 -8.68 -15.98 7.07
N HIS A 149 -7.79 -15.63 6.16
CA HIS A 149 -6.35 -15.87 6.26
C HIS A 149 -5.56 -14.67 6.82
N ARG A 150 -6.22 -13.55 7.09
CA ARG A 150 -5.57 -12.32 7.58
C ARG A 150 -5.57 -12.27 9.10
N ARG A 151 -4.76 -11.35 9.64
CA ARG A 151 -4.70 -11.06 11.08
C ARG A 151 -5.20 -9.65 11.37
N VAL A 152 -5.89 -9.53 12.50
CA VAL A 152 -6.32 -8.25 13.09
C VAL A 152 -5.33 -7.89 14.20
N ARG A 153 -4.95 -6.63 14.27
CA ARG A 153 -4.20 -6.06 15.40
C ARG A 153 -5.20 -5.64 16.45
N ILE A 154 -5.08 -6.24 17.63
CA ILE A 154 -5.93 -5.99 18.78
C ILE A 154 -5.09 -5.31 19.84
N LEU A 155 -5.46 -4.07 20.20
CA LEU A 155 -4.95 -3.39 21.36
C LEU A 155 -5.62 -4.00 22.58
N TYR A 156 -4.84 -4.51 23.51
CA TYR A 156 -5.35 -5.07 24.76
C TYR A 156 -4.79 -4.34 25.96
N PHE A 157 -5.65 -4.23 26.98
CA PHE A 157 -5.29 -3.75 28.31
C PHE A 157 -5.71 -4.80 29.32
N LEU A 158 -4.77 -5.22 30.13
CA LEU A 158 -4.98 -6.15 31.24
C LEU A 158 -4.68 -5.42 32.56
N PHE A 159 -5.70 -5.20 33.35
CA PHE A 159 -5.58 -4.63 34.69
C PHE A 159 -5.90 -5.68 35.73
N ALA A 160 -4.94 -5.99 36.62
CA ALA A 160 -5.13 -6.86 37.74
C ALA A 160 -4.99 -6.04 39.04
N LEU A 161 -6.11 -5.54 39.54
CA LEU A 161 -6.15 -4.60 40.67
C LEU A 161 -5.45 -5.16 41.94
N LEU A 162 -5.51 -6.48 42.17
CA LEU A 162 -4.98 -7.14 43.38
C LEU A 162 -3.54 -7.66 43.22
N HIS A 163 -2.99 -7.68 42.01
CA HIS A 163 -1.67 -8.29 41.77
C HIS A 163 -0.67 -7.31 41.13
N GLY A 164 -0.99 -6.03 41.01
CA GLY A 164 -0.09 -4.98 40.45
C GLY A 164 0.33 -5.20 39.02
N VAL A 165 -0.30 -6.13 38.27
CA VAL A 165 0.06 -6.47 36.89
C VAL A 165 -0.79 -5.63 35.93
N ASN A 166 -0.18 -4.59 35.41
CA ASN A 166 -0.76 -3.80 34.32
C ASN A 166 0.00 -4.13 33.03
N ARG A 167 -0.65 -4.75 32.06
CA ARG A 167 -0.07 -5.04 30.75
C ARG A 167 -0.94 -4.42 29.66
N ALA A 168 -0.31 -3.65 28.79
CA ALA A 168 -0.90 -3.15 27.56
C ALA A 168 -0.02 -3.57 26.40
N GLY A 169 -0.64 -3.90 25.27
CA GLY A 169 0.11 -4.29 24.10
C GLY A 169 -0.78 -4.48 22.87
N VAL A 170 -0.15 -4.77 21.74
CA VAL A 170 -0.85 -5.08 20.50
C VAL A 170 -0.62 -6.55 20.16
N ALA A 171 -1.68 -7.33 20.19
CA ALA A 171 -1.68 -8.73 19.75
C ALA A 171 -2.10 -8.82 18.28
N ARG A 172 -1.52 -9.78 17.56
CA ARG A 172 -1.91 -10.13 16.19
C ARG A 172 -2.70 -11.43 16.22
N VAL A 173 -4.00 -11.34 16.08
CA VAL A 173 -4.93 -12.47 16.16
C VAL A 173 -5.50 -12.73 14.77
N GLY A 174 -5.68 -14.01 14.37
CA GLY A 174 -6.37 -14.34 13.13
C GLY A 174 -7.77 -13.74 13.07
N VAL A 175 -8.23 -13.32 11.90
CA VAL A 175 -9.58 -12.77 11.71
C VAL A 175 -10.63 -13.78 12.17
N VAL A 176 -10.48 -15.05 11.82
CA VAL A 176 -11.44 -16.11 12.19
C VAL A 176 -11.61 -16.23 13.72
N PRO A 177 -10.56 -16.52 14.52
CA PRO A 177 -10.75 -16.61 15.96
C PRO A 177 -11.24 -15.31 16.60
N ALA A 178 -10.80 -14.15 16.12
CA ALA A 178 -11.26 -12.86 16.64
C ALA A 178 -12.79 -12.67 16.44
N ILE A 179 -13.29 -12.98 15.25
CA ILE A 179 -14.72 -12.86 14.93
C ILE A 179 -15.54 -13.94 15.65
N LEU A 180 -15.02 -15.18 15.76
CA LEU A 180 -15.73 -16.24 16.49
C LEU A 180 -15.84 -15.94 17.99
N VAL A 181 -14.82 -15.35 18.60
CA VAL A 181 -14.93 -14.86 20.01
C VAL A 181 -15.98 -13.77 20.11
N TRP A 182 -15.99 -12.79 19.19
CA TRP A 182 -17.03 -11.76 19.17
C TRP A 182 -18.42 -12.38 19.02
N ALA A 183 -18.64 -13.25 18.04
CA ALA A 183 -19.93 -13.91 17.80
C ALA A 183 -20.38 -14.76 18.99
N GLY A 184 -19.45 -15.49 19.64
CA GLY A 184 -19.73 -16.28 20.83
C GLY A 184 -20.16 -15.40 22.01
N LEU A 185 -19.54 -14.25 22.22
CA LEU A 185 -19.96 -13.27 23.22
C LEU A 185 -21.36 -12.72 22.91
N GLN A 186 -21.68 -12.44 21.63
CA GLN A 186 -23.02 -11.99 21.24
C GLN A 186 -24.07 -13.07 21.58
N LEU A 187 -23.80 -14.31 21.25
CA LEU A 187 -24.70 -15.45 21.54
C LEU A 187 -24.89 -15.63 23.06
N ALA A 188 -23.79 -15.62 23.82
CA ALA A 188 -23.87 -15.78 25.28
C ALA A 188 -24.72 -14.67 25.94
N HIS A 189 -24.51 -13.43 25.54
CA HIS A 189 -25.31 -12.31 26.06
C HIS A 189 -26.76 -12.42 25.60
N GLY A 190 -27.03 -12.84 24.35
CA GLY A 190 -28.40 -13.08 23.88
C GLY A 190 -29.14 -14.14 24.68
N LEU A 191 -28.47 -15.23 25.03
CA LEU A 191 -29.05 -16.30 25.90
C LEU A 191 -29.36 -15.78 27.31
N VAL A 192 -28.47 -14.98 27.91
CA VAL A 192 -28.71 -14.37 29.21
C VAL A 192 -29.88 -13.39 29.16
N ALA A 193 -30.01 -12.63 28.08
CA ALA A 193 -31.10 -11.68 27.90
C ALA A 193 -32.49 -12.36 27.81
N VAL A 194 -32.56 -13.56 27.17
CA VAL A 194 -33.78 -14.38 27.12
C VAL A 194 -34.20 -14.85 28.54
N GLY A 195 -33.20 -15.07 29.44
CA GLY A 195 -33.46 -15.42 30.85
C GLY A 195 -33.93 -14.29 31.74
N GLY A 196 -34.25 -13.11 31.19
CA GLY A 196 -34.84 -11.98 31.97
C GLY A 196 -33.80 -11.02 32.55
N ALA A 197 -32.52 -11.22 32.34
CA ALA A 197 -31.51 -10.23 32.72
C ALA A 197 -31.47 -9.11 31.66
N THR A 198 -31.97 -7.97 32.05
CA THR A 198 -32.14 -6.76 31.24
C THR A 198 -30.82 -6.28 30.64
N GLY A 199 -30.71 -6.22 29.35
CA GLY A 199 -29.67 -5.45 28.71
C GLY A 199 -30.20 -4.88 27.40
N GLY A 200 -30.31 -3.58 27.28
CA GLY A 200 -30.80 -2.84 26.11
C GLY A 200 -30.02 -3.02 24.80
N VAL A 201 -29.50 -4.22 24.55
CA VAL A 201 -28.75 -4.57 23.34
C VAL A 201 -29.61 -5.48 22.47
N ALA A 202 -29.78 -5.11 21.21
CA ALA A 202 -30.53 -5.86 20.20
C ALA A 202 -29.69 -7.01 19.61
N TRP A 203 -29.49 -8.09 20.37
CA TRP A 203 -28.65 -9.23 19.99
C TRP A 203 -29.06 -9.89 18.70
N GLY A 204 -30.40 -9.98 18.46
CA GLY A 204 -30.94 -10.48 17.19
C GLY A 204 -30.53 -9.64 16.01
N SER A 205 -30.43 -8.33 16.19
CA SER A 205 -29.93 -7.43 15.15
C SER A 205 -28.47 -7.72 14.79
N HIS A 206 -27.62 -8.03 15.78
CA HIS A 206 -26.23 -8.43 15.53
C HIS A 206 -26.15 -9.77 14.81
N GLY A 207 -26.87 -10.79 15.28
CA GLY A 207 -26.91 -12.12 14.67
C GLY A 207 -27.44 -12.09 13.23
N GLY A 208 -28.55 -11.36 13.02
CA GLY A 208 -29.16 -11.19 11.70
C GLY A 208 -28.25 -10.43 10.72
N GLY A 209 -27.66 -9.34 11.16
CA GLY A 209 -26.68 -8.60 10.36
C GLY A 209 -25.47 -9.45 9.98
N PHE A 210 -24.91 -10.19 10.95
CA PHE A 210 -23.80 -11.08 10.71
C PHE A 210 -24.13 -12.18 9.68
N ALA A 211 -25.27 -12.84 9.83
CA ALA A 211 -25.72 -13.88 8.91
C ALA A 211 -25.96 -13.32 7.50
N ALA A 212 -26.57 -12.14 7.38
CA ALA A 212 -26.77 -11.46 6.11
C ALA A 212 -25.42 -11.12 5.44
N GLY A 213 -24.46 -10.58 6.21
CA GLY A 213 -23.14 -10.28 5.69
C GLY A 213 -22.37 -11.52 5.23
N LEU A 214 -22.43 -12.61 5.98
CA LEU A 214 -21.87 -13.91 5.63
C LEU A 214 -22.46 -14.43 4.30
N LEU A 215 -23.78 -14.40 4.19
CA LEU A 215 -24.51 -14.85 2.99
C LEU A 215 -24.14 -13.98 1.78
N MET A 216 -24.23 -12.67 1.89
CA MET A 216 -23.90 -11.74 0.80
C MET A 216 -22.46 -11.92 0.33
N ALA A 217 -21.50 -12.02 1.25
CA ALA A 217 -20.10 -12.22 0.91
C ALA A 217 -19.87 -13.57 0.21
N THR A 218 -20.59 -14.61 0.60
CA THR A 218 -20.51 -15.93 -0.02
C THR A 218 -21.09 -15.90 -1.43
N VAL A 219 -22.28 -15.32 -1.61
CA VAL A 219 -22.95 -15.18 -2.92
C VAL A 219 -22.11 -14.31 -3.87
N LEU A 220 -21.53 -13.22 -3.39
CA LEU A 220 -20.63 -12.37 -4.17
C LEU A 220 -19.26 -13.00 -4.44
N GLY A 221 -19.00 -14.20 -3.94
CA GLY A 221 -17.75 -14.93 -4.16
C GLY A 221 -16.54 -14.27 -3.51
N LEU A 222 -16.72 -13.52 -2.42
CA LEU A 222 -15.61 -12.82 -1.71
C LEU A 222 -14.62 -13.78 -1.05
N SER A 223 -14.95 -15.07 -0.95
CA SER A 223 -14.04 -16.14 -0.51
C SER A 223 -12.90 -16.39 -1.50
N ARG A 224 -13.10 -16.02 -2.77
CA ARG A 224 -12.10 -16.18 -3.81
C ARG A 224 -11.11 -15.04 -3.71
N LEU A 225 -9.86 -15.34 -3.33
CA LEU A 225 -8.79 -14.36 -3.41
C LEU A 225 -8.64 -13.89 -4.87
N PRO A 226 -8.50 -12.60 -5.15
CA PRO A 226 -8.09 -12.15 -6.46
C PRO A 226 -6.83 -12.92 -6.89
N ARG A 227 -6.72 -13.34 -8.14
CA ARG A 227 -5.57 -14.14 -8.63
C ARG A 227 -4.23 -13.50 -8.24
N ARG A 228 -4.16 -12.17 -8.30
CA ARG A 228 -2.97 -11.39 -7.88
C ARG A 228 -2.58 -11.62 -6.41
N GLU A 229 -3.55 -11.70 -5.48
CA GLU A 229 -3.28 -11.95 -4.05
C GLU A 229 -2.84 -13.40 -3.80
N VAL A 230 -3.42 -14.35 -4.54
CA VAL A 230 -3.02 -15.77 -4.49
C VAL A 230 -1.55 -15.92 -4.87
N HIS A 231 -1.12 -15.31 -5.97
CA HIS A 231 0.27 -15.34 -6.42
C HIS A 231 1.20 -14.70 -5.39
N ARG A 232 0.83 -13.56 -4.83
CA ARG A 232 1.65 -12.88 -3.83
C ARG A 232 1.79 -13.68 -2.53
N ASP A 233 0.70 -14.30 -2.04
CA ASP A 233 0.74 -15.14 -0.84
C ASP A 233 1.55 -16.43 -1.07
N ARG A 234 1.49 -17.02 -2.25
CA ARG A 234 2.33 -18.16 -2.63
C ARG A 234 3.80 -17.76 -2.70
N ALA A 235 4.10 -16.64 -3.36
CA ALA A 235 5.45 -16.12 -3.44
C ALA A 235 6.07 -15.94 -2.05
N ARG A 236 5.37 -15.34 -1.11
CA ARG A 236 5.85 -15.16 0.27
C ARG A 236 6.13 -16.48 0.99
N ARG A 237 5.27 -17.50 0.78
CA ARG A 237 5.52 -18.83 1.33
C ARG A 237 6.79 -19.45 0.75
N HIS A 238 7.01 -19.32 -0.55
CA HIS A 238 8.22 -19.82 -1.21
C HIS A 238 9.46 -19.06 -0.72
N LEU A 239 9.41 -17.72 -0.63
CA LEU A 239 10.49 -16.89 -0.09
C LEU A 239 10.86 -17.29 1.34
N SER A 240 9.87 -17.53 2.21
CA SER A 240 10.12 -17.94 3.60
C SER A 240 10.74 -19.33 3.75
N ARG A 241 10.68 -20.16 2.70
CA ARG A 241 11.27 -21.51 2.64
C ARG A 241 12.60 -21.55 1.87
N GLY A 242 13.05 -20.40 1.33
CA GLY A 242 14.24 -20.35 0.48
C GLY A 242 14.05 -20.93 -0.93
N GLU A 243 12.80 -21.07 -1.37
CA GLU A 243 12.44 -21.62 -2.67
C GLU A 243 12.38 -20.49 -3.72
N TRP A 244 13.54 -20.03 -4.19
CA TRP A 244 13.68 -18.80 -5.00
C TRP A 244 13.01 -18.90 -6.37
N TYR A 245 13.16 -20.02 -7.09
CA TYR A 245 12.58 -20.20 -8.43
C TYR A 245 11.04 -20.21 -8.43
N PRO A 246 10.36 -20.98 -7.56
CA PRO A 246 8.92 -20.88 -7.41
C PRO A 246 8.46 -19.47 -7.01
N ALA A 247 9.19 -18.79 -6.13
CA ALA A 247 8.87 -17.42 -5.72
C ALA A 247 8.93 -16.44 -6.90
N ILE A 248 9.96 -16.54 -7.75
CA ILE A 248 10.12 -15.73 -8.98
C ILE A 248 8.92 -15.96 -9.91
N GLY A 249 8.50 -17.21 -10.11
CA GLY A 249 7.34 -17.56 -10.95
C GLY A 249 6.04 -16.90 -10.45
N GLU A 250 5.77 -17.03 -9.16
CA GLU A 250 4.59 -16.44 -8.53
C GLU A 250 4.64 -14.89 -8.52
N LEU A 251 5.78 -14.27 -8.26
CA LEU A 251 5.95 -12.82 -8.34
C LEU A 251 5.81 -12.31 -9.78
N THR A 252 6.26 -13.06 -10.77
CA THR A 252 6.08 -12.71 -12.17
C THR A 252 4.62 -12.76 -12.57
N ALA A 253 3.87 -13.79 -12.15
CA ALA A 253 2.44 -13.89 -12.36
C ALA A 253 1.66 -12.77 -11.62
N HIS A 254 2.11 -12.38 -10.43
CA HIS A 254 1.54 -11.22 -9.72
C HIS A 254 1.79 -9.91 -10.47
N LEU A 255 3.03 -9.66 -10.90
CA LEU A 255 3.42 -8.43 -11.59
C LEU A 255 2.81 -8.31 -13.00
N SER A 256 2.43 -9.41 -13.65
CA SER A 256 1.67 -9.37 -14.91
C SER A 256 0.28 -8.77 -14.72
N GLN A 257 -0.31 -8.86 -13.52
CA GLN A 257 -1.63 -8.32 -13.16
C GLN A 257 -1.53 -7.00 -12.39
N SER A 258 -0.39 -6.71 -11.81
CA SER A 258 -0.12 -5.51 -10.99
C SER A 258 1.29 -5.00 -11.27
N PRO A 259 1.57 -4.48 -12.48
CA PRO A 259 2.92 -4.09 -12.90
C PRO A 259 3.49 -2.94 -12.06
N GLU A 260 2.64 -2.19 -11.38
CA GLU A 260 3.01 -1.05 -10.53
C GLU A 260 3.37 -1.44 -9.08
N ASP A 261 3.29 -2.72 -8.71
CA ASP A 261 3.66 -3.14 -7.35
C ASP A 261 5.18 -3.12 -7.15
N ALA A 262 5.70 -1.96 -6.73
CA ALA A 262 7.13 -1.77 -6.48
C ALA A 262 7.68 -2.74 -5.40
N THR A 263 6.86 -3.09 -4.40
CA THR A 263 7.27 -4.03 -3.35
C THR A 263 7.47 -5.44 -3.90
N ALA A 264 6.49 -5.93 -4.69
CA ALA A 264 6.61 -7.25 -5.32
C ALA A 264 7.77 -7.30 -6.32
N ARG A 265 8.03 -6.19 -7.04
CA ARG A 265 9.17 -6.07 -7.95
C ARG A 265 10.50 -6.13 -7.19
N GLY A 266 10.61 -5.46 -6.04
CA GLY A 266 11.77 -5.55 -5.17
C GLY A 266 11.98 -6.95 -4.60
N GLU A 267 10.90 -7.60 -4.13
CA GLU A 267 10.94 -9.00 -3.68
C GLU A 267 11.41 -9.95 -4.80
N ARG A 268 11.01 -9.71 -6.07
CA ARG A 268 11.46 -10.50 -7.22
C ARG A 268 12.94 -10.25 -7.57
N ALA A 269 13.39 -9.00 -7.54
CA ALA A 269 14.80 -8.68 -7.74
C ALA A 269 15.71 -9.40 -6.74
N GLU A 270 15.33 -9.40 -5.45
CA GLU A 270 16.04 -10.16 -4.42
C GLU A 270 16.03 -11.67 -4.67
N ALA A 271 14.86 -12.21 -5.06
CA ALA A 271 14.74 -13.63 -5.38
C ALA A 271 15.63 -14.01 -6.57
N PHE A 272 15.77 -13.14 -7.59
CA PHE A 272 16.71 -13.33 -8.70
C PHE A 272 18.15 -13.36 -8.22
N LEU A 273 18.55 -12.46 -7.32
CA LEU A 273 19.93 -12.46 -6.76
C LEU A 273 20.22 -13.75 -6.01
N LEU A 274 19.30 -14.19 -5.15
CA LEU A 274 19.44 -15.41 -4.37
C LEU A 274 19.38 -16.68 -5.23
N ALA A 275 18.76 -16.60 -6.42
CA ALA A 275 18.76 -17.66 -7.42
C ALA A 275 20.00 -17.64 -8.35
N GLY A 276 20.96 -16.74 -8.14
CA GLY A 276 22.14 -16.59 -8.99
C GLY A 276 21.88 -15.96 -10.36
N ARG A 277 20.81 -15.14 -10.46
CA ARG A 277 20.38 -14.49 -11.72
C ARG A 277 20.48 -12.96 -11.63
N PRO A 278 21.70 -12.40 -11.53
CA PRO A 278 21.91 -10.97 -11.32
C PRO A 278 21.41 -10.10 -12.49
N THR A 279 21.50 -10.58 -13.73
CA THR A 279 21.06 -9.84 -14.92
C THR A 279 19.59 -9.50 -14.87
N GLU A 280 18.75 -10.44 -14.43
CA GLU A 280 17.31 -10.23 -14.31
C GLU A 280 16.97 -9.34 -13.11
N ALA A 281 17.73 -9.45 -12.03
CA ALA A 281 17.58 -8.56 -10.89
C ALA A 281 17.83 -7.09 -11.28
N VAL A 282 18.84 -6.82 -12.12
CA VAL A 282 19.16 -5.48 -12.64
C VAL A 282 17.98 -4.89 -13.41
N LEU A 283 17.28 -5.68 -14.21
CA LEU A 283 16.10 -5.19 -14.95
C LEU A 283 15.00 -4.69 -14.00
N ASP A 284 14.75 -5.42 -12.92
CA ASP A 284 13.77 -4.99 -11.91
C ASP A 284 14.25 -3.74 -11.16
N TYR A 285 15.54 -3.65 -10.80
CA TYR A 285 16.09 -2.45 -10.16
C TYR A 285 16.07 -1.22 -11.08
N ARG A 286 16.29 -1.37 -12.38
CA ARG A 286 16.11 -0.27 -13.36
C ARG A 286 14.69 0.26 -13.35
N LEU A 287 13.69 -0.62 -13.33
CA LEU A 287 12.29 -0.21 -13.30
C LEU A 287 11.92 0.46 -11.97
N LEU A 288 12.43 -0.06 -10.85
CA LEU A 288 12.24 0.55 -9.53
C LEU A 288 12.88 1.94 -9.46
N LEU A 289 14.11 2.09 -9.96
CA LEU A 289 14.81 3.36 -10.00
C LEU A 289 14.09 4.37 -10.91
N LYS A 290 13.63 3.94 -12.08
CA LYS A 290 12.82 4.79 -12.97
C LYS A 290 11.58 5.32 -12.25
N ARG A 291 10.88 4.47 -11.51
CA ARG A 291 9.72 4.86 -10.73
C ARG A 291 10.06 5.84 -9.61
N ALA A 292 11.07 5.53 -8.80
CA ALA A 292 11.52 6.40 -7.70
C ALA A 292 11.90 7.81 -8.20
N ARG A 293 12.52 7.91 -9.39
CA ARG A 293 12.82 9.17 -10.07
C ARG A 293 11.54 9.93 -10.50
N GLN A 294 10.56 9.23 -11.07
CA GLN A 294 9.25 9.82 -11.45
C GLN A 294 8.48 10.33 -10.23
N ASP A 295 8.49 9.57 -9.14
CA ASP A 295 7.81 9.89 -7.89
C ASP A 295 8.58 10.94 -7.06
N ARG A 296 9.81 11.33 -7.48
CA ARG A 296 10.75 12.22 -6.77
C ARG A 296 10.99 11.76 -5.33
N ASP A 297 11.21 10.46 -5.15
CA ASP A 297 11.51 9.85 -3.85
C ASP A 297 13.02 9.59 -3.72
N PRO A 298 13.79 10.53 -3.11
CA PRO A 298 15.23 10.41 -2.97
C PRO A 298 15.61 9.22 -2.08
N ASP A 299 14.81 8.91 -1.05
CA ASP A 299 15.08 7.78 -0.16
C ASP A 299 14.96 6.44 -0.89
N ALA A 300 13.96 6.29 -1.76
CA ALA A 300 13.83 5.10 -2.59
C ALA A 300 15.01 4.99 -3.57
N MET A 301 15.43 6.10 -4.20
CA MET A 301 16.58 6.11 -5.10
C MET A 301 17.86 5.66 -4.38
N VAL A 302 18.14 6.20 -3.20
CA VAL A 302 19.29 5.82 -2.37
C VAL A 302 19.23 4.34 -2.00
N ARG A 303 18.09 3.85 -1.51
CA ARG A 303 17.94 2.42 -1.17
C ARG A 303 18.24 1.50 -2.34
N ILE A 304 17.83 1.86 -3.56
CA ILE A 304 18.09 1.06 -4.76
C ILE A 304 19.57 1.10 -5.14
N LEU A 305 20.20 2.27 -5.11
CA LEU A 305 21.61 2.43 -5.39
C LEU A 305 22.49 1.66 -4.39
N ASP A 306 22.22 1.77 -3.10
CA ASP A 306 22.93 1.04 -2.06
C ASP A 306 22.80 -0.47 -2.23
N ARG A 307 21.62 -0.93 -2.68
CA ARG A 307 21.36 -2.34 -2.92
C ARG A 307 22.13 -2.85 -4.13
N THR A 308 22.05 -2.14 -5.24
CA THR A 308 22.78 -2.51 -6.46
C THR A 308 24.29 -2.44 -6.26
N ARG A 309 24.80 -1.48 -5.47
CA ARG A 309 26.22 -1.35 -5.13
C ARG A 309 26.71 -2.55 -4.31
N ARG A 310 25.97 -2.95 -3.26
CA ARG A 310 26.34 -4.10 -2.42
C ARG A 310 26.45 -5.41 -3.19
N HIS A 311 25.72 -5.54 -4.28
CA HIS A 311 25.75 -6.74 -5.13
C HIS A 311 26.62 -6.58 -6.39
N GLY A 312 27.36 -5.49 -6.54
CA GLY A 312 28.21 -5.24 -7.72
C GLY A 312 27.43 -5.01 -9.02
N LEU A 313 26.16 -4.56 -8.92
CA LEU A 313 25.25 -4.46 -10.06
C LEU A 313 25.08 -3.04 -10.61
N VAL A 314 25.82 -2.06 -10.08
CA VAL A 314 25.64 -0.64 -10.41
C VAL A 314 25.84 -0.38 -11.90
N GLY A 315 26.89 -0.92 -12.51
CA GLY A 315 27.16 -0.79 -13.95
C GLY A 315 26.00 -1.27 -14.82
N GLY A 316 25.24 -2.26 -14.34
CA GLY A 316 24.05 -2.75 -14.98
C GLY A 316 22.88 -1.75 -15.02
N LEU A 317 22.88 -0.70 -14.19
CA LEU A 317 21.87 0.36 -14.27
C LEU A 317 21.98 1.24 -15.53
N GLY A 318 23.17 1.27 -16.12
CA GLY A 318 23.50 2.02 -17.33
C GLY A 318 24.08 3.40 -17.04
N GLU A 319 25.18 3.72 -17.71
CA GLU A 319 25.95 4.95 -17.51
C GLU A 319 25.10 6.22 -17.62
N GLY A 320 24.28 6.33 -18.66
CA GLY A 320 23.42 7.51 -18.85
C GLY A 320 22.37 7.73 -17.74
N VAL A 321 22.00 6.67 -17.01
CA VAL A 321 21.13 6.80 -15.81
C VAL A 321 21.98 7.29 -14.64
N LEU A 322 23.12 6.67 -14.39
CA LEU A 322 24.02 7.02 -13.30
C LEU A 322 24.51 8.46 -13.39
N LEU A 323 24.84 8.93 -14.59
CA LEU A 323 25.28 10.30 -14.85
C LEU A 323 24.20 11.34 -14.50
N ARG A 324 22.92 11.02 -14.66
CA ARG A 324 21.81 11.95 -14.38
C ARG A 324 21.42 12.03 -12.91
N LEU A 325 21.61 10.97 -12.15
CA LEU A 325 21.16 10.88 -10.76
C LEU A 325 21.70 11.99 -9.85
N PRO A 326 23.00 12.37 -9.89
CA PRO A 326 23.50 13.45 -9.06
C PRO A 326 22.80 14.78 -9.30
N PHE A 327 22.49 15.10 -10.55
CA PHE A 327 21.77 16.34 -10.90
C PHE A 327 20.33 16.29 -10.40
N GLU A 328 19.69 15.14 -10.43
CA GLU A 328 18.34 14.95 -9.89
C GLU A 328 18.31 15.11 -8.37
N PHE A 329 19.29 14.56 -7.65
CA PHE A 329 19.44 14.78 -6.20
C PHE A 329 19.67 16.27 -5.86
N VAL A 330 20.47 16.98 -6.65
CA VAL A 330 20.64 18.44 -6.47
C VAL A 330 19.32 19.19 -6.66
N ARG A 331 18.52 18.84 -7.68
CA ARG A 331 17.19 19.44 -7.90
C ARG A 331 16.18 19.15 -6.79
N MET A 332 16.40 18.08 -6.03
CA MET A 332 15.58 17.70 -4.87
C MET A 332 16.13 18.22 -3.53
N ASP A 333 17.15 19.10 -3.58
CA ASP A 333 17.83 19.64 -2.41
C ASP A 333 18.46 18.58 -1.51
N CYS A 334 19.02 17.53 -2.13
CA CYS A 334 19.71 16.41 -1.48
C CYS A 334 21.21 16.37 -1.85
N PRO A 335 22.02 17.36 -1.42
CA PRO A 335 23.42 17.48 -1.88
C PRO A 335 24.34 16.36 -1.38
N HIS A 336 24.07 15.76 -0.22
CA HIS A 336 24.83 14.63 0.29
C HIS A 336 24.65 13.39 -0.58
N GLU A 337 23.41 13.12 -1.00
CA GLU A 337 23.04 12.02 -1.88
C GLU A 337 23.60 12.26 -3.30
N ALA A 338 23.66 13.52 -3.73
CA ALA A 338 24.28 13.87 -5.00
C ALA A 338 25.79 13.56 -5.00
N VAL A 339 26.53 13.83 -3.92
CA VAL A 339 27.95 13.46 -3.79
C VAL A 339 28.10 11.95 -3.85
N LYS A 340 27.30 11.18 -3.08
CA LYS A 340 27.32 9.72 -3.12
C LYS A 340 27.00 9.17 -4.51
N ALA A 341 26.09 9.81 -5.23
CA ALA A 341 25.76 9.38 -6.58
C ALA A 341 26.89 9.63 -7.57
N TRP A 342 27.69 10.71 -7.38
CA TRP A 342 28.93 10.90 -8.13
C TRP A 342 29.99 9.85 -7.79
N ASP A 343 30.16 9.51 -6.49
CA ASP A 343 31.08 8.44 -6.09
C ASP A 343 30.70 7.12 -6.76
N ILE A 344 29.41 6.79 -6.79
CA ILE A 344 28.88 5.59 -7.45
C ILE A 344 29.13 5.61 -8.97
N TYR A 345 28.97 6.78 -9.63
CA TYR A 345 29.25 6.93 -11.04
C TYR A 345 30.73 6.67 -11.34
N LEU A 346 31.64 7.33 -10.60
CA LEU A 346 33.08 7.19 -10.76
C LEU A 346 33.57 5.75 -10.52
N GLU A 347 32.97 5.05 -9.56
CA GLU A 347 33.26 3.64 -9.28
C GLU A 347 32.76 2.70 -10.41
N ALA A 348 31.58 2.99 -10.96
CA ALA A 348 30.94 2.10 -11.93
C ALA A 348 31.36 2.34 -13.38
N CYS A 349 31.85 3.55 -13.70
CA CYS A 349 32.18 3.98 -15.04
C CYS A 349 33.55 4.70 -15.07
N PRO A 350 34.66 4.03 -14.66
CA PRO A 350 35.98 4.68 -14.56
C PRO A 350 36.53 5.19 -15.88
N GLU A 351 36.16 4.57 -17.00
CA GLU A 351 36.55 4.96 -18.36
C GLU A 351 35.50 5.79 -19.09
N GLY A 352 34.48 6.28 -18.36
CA GLY A 352 33.38 7.05 -18.95
C GLY A 352 33.83 8.44 -19.42
N GLU A 353 33.32 8.90 -20.54
CA GLU A 353 33.64 10.25 -21.08
C GLU A 353 33.32 11.39 -20.10
N ALA A 354 32.37 11.19 -19.20
CA ALA A 354 31.97 12.19 -18.22
C ALA A 354 32.73 12.11 -16.89
N VAL A 355 33.77 11.27 -16.78
CA VAL A 355 34.57 11.15 -15.53
C VAL A 355 35.19 12.49 -15.10
N PRO A 356 35.82 13.30 -15.99
CA PRO A 356 36.35 14.59 -15.58
C PRO A 356 35.24 15.56 -15.08
N LEU A 357 34.10 15.57 -15.74
CA LEU A 357 32.92 16.31 -15.29
C LEU A 357 32.44 15.83 -13.92
N ALA A 358 32.42 14.52 -13.69
CA ALA A 358 31.99 13.93 -12.43
C ALA A 358 32.90 14.38 -11.26
N TRP A 359 34.22 14.34 -11.44
CA TRP A 359 35.16 14.84 -10.47
C TRP A 359 34.98 16.34 -10.20
N LEU A 360 34.77 17.17 -11.25
CA LEU A 360 34.53 18.60 -11.09
C LEU A 360 33.27 18.87 -10.25
N ARG A 361 32.16 18.25 -10.62
CA ARG A 361 30.86 18.45 -9.94
C ARG A 361 30.84 17.89 -8.53
N ARG A 362 31.51 16.77 -8.30
CA ARG A 362 31.71 16.22 -6.95
C ARG A 362 32.46 17.24 -6.07
N GLY A 363 33.57 17.81 -6.56
CA GLY A 363 34.31 18.86 -5.87
C GLY A 363 33.47 20.10 -5.59
N ASP A 364 32.74 20.60 -6.60
CA ASP A 364 31.82 21.75 -6.46
C ASP A 364 30.76 21.53 -5.38
N LEU A 365 30.26 20.31 -5.21
CA LEU A 365 29.31 19.97 -4.16
C LEU A 365 29.98 19.87 -2.79
N LEU A 366 31.12 19.20 -2.71
CA LEU A 366 31.88 19.03 -1.47
C LEU A 366 32.30 20.38 -0.87
N ALA A 367 32.69 21.35 -1.71
CA ALA A 367 33.06 22.69 -1.26
C ALA A 367 31.92 23.45 -0.55
N ARG A 368 30.69 23.01 -0.69
CA ARG A 368 29.53 23.60 0.02
C ARG A 368 29.40 23.13 1.48
N PHE A 369 30.10 22.06 1.86
CA PHE A 369 30.04 21.50 3.21
C PHE A 369 31.13 22.08 4.11
N PRO A 370 30.86 22.37 5.39
CA PRO A 370 31.82 23.00 6.30
C PRO A 370 33.16 22.26 6.46
N ARG A 371 33.18 20.95 6.22
CA ARG A 371 34.38 20.08 6.31
C ARG A 371 34.75 19.44 4.97
N GLY A 372 34.15 19.89 3.88
CA GLY A 372 34.29 19.28 2.55
C GLY A 372 35.46 19.86 1.73
N GLN A 373 36.10 20.96 2.17
CA GLN A 373 37.06 21.72 1.38
C GLN A 373 38.26 20.86 0.90
N LYS A 374 38.87 20.06 1.78
CA LYS A 374 40.01 19.21 1.40
C LYS A 374 39.62 18.18 0.35
N ALA A 375 38.47 17.52 0.53
CA ALA A 375 37.96 16.52 -0.42
C ALA A 375 37.51 17.14 -1.75
N ALA A 376 37.07 18.40 -1.74
CA ALA A 376 36.81 19.19 -2.94
C ALA A 376 38.09 19.45 -3.74
N GLU A 377 39.13 19.94 -3.05
CA GLU A 377 40.46 20.18 -3.68
C GLU A 377 41.06 18.90 -4.25
N GLU A 378 40.98 17.79 -3.53
CA GLU A 378 41.41 16.48 -4.01
C GLU A 378 40.67 16.09 -5.30
N SER A 379 39.34 16.27 -5.34
CA SER A 379 38.54 15.99 -6.54
C SER A 379 38.98 16.84 -7.75
N TRP A 380 39.32 18.11 -7.54
CA TRP A 380 39.81 18.97 -8.63
C TRP A 380 41.24 18.67 -9.04
N ARG A 381 42.14 18.19 -8.11
CA ARG A 381 43.51 17.77 -8.44
C ARG A 381 43.54 16.53 -9.33
N VAL A 382 42.65 15.56 -9.07
CA VAL A 382 42.56 14.35 -9.94
C VAL A 382 42.32 14.73 -11.40
N ILE A 383 41.52 15.79 -11.68
CA ILE A 383 41.32 16.26 -13.06
C ILE A 383 42.63 16.74 -13.70
N LEU A 384 43.47 17.44 -12.93
CA LEU A 384 44.74 17.98 -13.44
C LEU A 384 45.82 16.92 -13.59
N GLU A 385 45.75 15.85 -12.81
CA GLU A 385 46.72 14.74 -12.82
C GLU A 385 46.38 13.68 -13.89
N GLU A 386 45.09 13.31 -14.00
CA GLU A 386 44.66 12.19 -14.82
C GLU A 386 43.91 12.62 -16.10
N HIS A 387 43.40 13.88 -16.14
CA HIS A 387 42.55 14.36 -17.24
C HIS A 387 42.95 15.78 -17.70
N ALA A 388 44.28 16.09 -17.70
CA ALA A 388 44.83 17.40 -18.00
C ALA A 388 44.41 17.97 -19.38
N ASP A 389 44.23 17.10 -20.34
CA ASP A 389 43.92 17.42 -21.75
C ASP A 389 42.43 17.69 -21.99
N THR A 390 41.61 17.64 -20.97
CA THR A 390 40.16 17.85 -21.09
C THR A 390 39.77 19.34 -20.89
N GLU A 391 38.65 19.77 -21.44
CA GLU A 391 38.07 21.10 -21.25
C GLU A 391 37.84 21.46 -19.76
N TRP A 392 37.73 20.46 -18.88
CA TRP A 392 37.46 20.58 -17.44
C TRP A 392 38.70 20.97 -16.62
N SER A 393 39.90 20.82 -17.18
CA SER A 393 41.17 21.11 -16.50
C SER A 393 41.32 22.60 -16.15
N GLU A 394 40.87 23.51 -17.02
CA GLU A 394 40.90 24.97 -16.74
C GLU A 394 39.94 25.32 -15.61
N ALA A 395 38.72 24.72 -15.64
CA ALA A 395 37.76 24.92 -14.56
C ALA A 395 38.28 24.42 -13.20
N ALA A 396 38.98 23.27 -13.20
CA ALA A 396 39.59 22.74 -11.97
C ALA A 396 40.69 23.65 -11.42
N ARG A 397 41.58 24.16 -12.28
CA ARG A 397 42.62 25.17 -11.88
C ARG A 397 42.01 26.41 -11.26
N ASP A 398 40.95 26.95 -11.85
CA ASP A 398 40.26 28.12 -11.33
C ASP A 398 39.67 27.87 -9.92
N ARG A 399 39.05 26.66 -9.68
CA ARG A 399 38.55 26.28 -8.35
C ARG A 399 39.66 26.23 -7.30
N LEU A 400 40.77 25.59 -7.64
CA LEU A 400 41.92 25.46 -6.74
C LEU A 400 42.51 26.84 -6.38
N ARG A 401 42.72 27.71 -7.38
CA ARG A 401 43.21 29.09 -7.13
C ARG A 401 42.28 29.90 -6.23
N ARG A 402 40.97 29.73 -6.35
CA ARG A 402 40.01 30.43 -5.48
C ARG A 402 40.04 29.84 -4.07
N SER A 403 40.19 28.55 -3.92
CA SER A 403 40.35 27.88 -2.63
C SER A 403 41.60 28.42 -1.88
N GLU A 404 42.75 28.51 -2.54
CA GLU A 404 44.01 29.00 -1.98
C GLU A 404 43.94 30.47 -1.53
N ARG A 405 43.14 31.29 -2.19
CA ARG A 405 42.93 32.72 -1.83
C ARG A 405 41.99 32.95 -0.65
N GLY A 406 41.55 31.91 0.03
CA GLY A 406 40.66 32.02 1.19
C GLY A 406 39.26 32.54 0.87
N GLY A 407 38.88 32.56 -0.40
CA GLY A 407 37.53 32.92 -0.83
C GLY A 407 36.55 31.77 -0.59
N ASN A 408 35.54 31.99 0.27
CA ASN A 408 34.39 31.12 0.34
C ASN A 408 33.77 31.09 -1.07
N ALA A 409 34.07 30.03 -1.84
CA ALA A 409 33.57 29.84 -3.19
C ALA A 409 32.10 29.40 -3.10
N THR A 410 31.20 30.35 -2.98
CA THR A 410 29.83 30.15 -3.37
C THR A 410 29.80 30.16 -4.91
N PRO A 411 29.69 29.02 -5.59
CA PRO A 411 29.57 29.01 -7.04
C PRO A 411 28.24 29.67 -7.38
N GLN A 412 28.30 30.78 -8.12
CA GLN A 412 27.12 31.25 -8.88
C GLN A 412 26.60 30.09 -9.70
N THR A 413 25.31 29.79 -9.55
CA THR A 413 24.55 28.80 -10.28
C THR A 413 24.54 29.14 -11.80
N CYS A 414 25.60 28.79 -12.52
CA CYS A 414 25.50 28.53 -13.93
C CYS A 414 25.18 27.04 -14.08
N ILE A 415 23.91 26.71 -14.18
CA ILE A 415 23.44 25.46 -14.78
C ILE A 415 23.70 25.62 -16.27
N PRO A 416 24.67 24.93 -16.89
CA PRO A 416 24.76 24.85 -18.34
C PRO A 416 23.52 24.10 -18.82
N ASN A 417 22.85 24.69 -19.83
CA ASN A 417 21.71 24.10 -20.50
C ASN A 417 21.99 22.63 -20.89
N GLU A 418 21.01 21.77 -20.70
CA GLU A 418 21.00 20.33 -21.08
C GLU A 418 21.26 20.06 -22.58
N THR A 419 21.39 21.11 -23.40
CA THR A 419 21.65 21.04 -24.85
C THR A 419 23.07 20.60 -25.21
N ALA A 420 24.04 20.59 -24.27
CA ALA A 420 25.41 20.19 -24.56
C ALA A 420 25.63 18.64 -24.60
N LEU A 421 24.69 17.83 -24.10
CA LEU A 421 24.81 16.37 -24.09
C LEU A 421 24.11 15.67 -25.27
N SER A 422 23.51 16.42 -26.21
CA SER A 422 22.89 15.89 -27.44
C SER A 422 23.65 16.17 -28.74
N GLY A 423 24.87 16.69 -28.64
CA GLY A 423 25.72 17.02 -29.79
C GLY A 423 26.55 15.84 -30.28
N GLY A 424 25.99 14.99 -31.14
CA GLY A 424 26.73 13.90 -31.74
C GLY A 424 25.98 13.09 -32.78
N ARG A 425 25.20 13.73 -33.67
CA ARG A 425 24.88 13.23 -35.01
C ARG A 425 24.33 14.38 -35.84
N GLN A 426 25.21 15.04 -36.58
CA GLN A 426 24.80 15.82 -37.77
C GLN A 426 24.48 14.81 -38.88
N GLU A 427 23.20 14.55 -39.10
CA GLU A 427 22.74 14.00 -40.35
C GLU A 427 22.64 15.14 -41.36
N THR A 428 23.50 15.05 -42.38
CA THR A 428 23.46 15.89 -43.61
C THR A 428 22.10 15.76 -44.28
N SER A 429 21.35 16.84 -44.25
CA SER A 429 20.08 17.02 -44.96
C SER A 429 20.33 17.08 -46.47
N ALA A 430 20.04 16.01 -47.19
CA ALA A 430 19.79 16.04 -48.62
C ALA A 430 18.29 16.21 -48.85
N ARG A 431 17.94 17.35 -49.38
CA ARG A 431 16.59 17.67 -49.92
C ARG A 431 16.26 16.73 -51.07
N HIS A 432 15.13 16.02 -51.01
CA HIS A 432 14.39 15.55 -52.18
C HIS A 432 12.87 15.66 -51.95
N PRO A 433 12.08 15.81 -53.08
CA PRO A 433 10.84 16.53 -53.05
C PRO A 433 9.61 15.63 -52.82
N ARG A 434 8.50 16.32 -52.44
CA ARG A 434 7.15 15.77 -52.26
C ARG A 434 6.68 14.95 -53.47
N ALA A 435 6.26 13.70 -53.23
CA ALA A 435 5.35 12.99 -54.09
C ALA A 435 4.12 12.55 -53.27
N GLN A 436 2.96 13.05 -53.71
CA GLN A 436 1.65 12.57 -53.34
C GLN A 436 1.47 11.15 -53.87
N ILE A 437 1.04 10.20 -53.05
CA ILE A 437 0.47 8.93 -53.53
C ILE A 437 -0.76 8.55 -52.70
N HIS A 438 -1.82 8.28 -53.44
CA HIS A 438 -3.13 7.75 -53.16
C HIS A 438 -3.14 6.53 -52.19
N ARG A 439 -4.21 6.48 -51.36
CA ARG A 439 -4.75 5.21 -50.80
C ARG A 439 -5.41 4.40 -51.94
N PRO A 440 -5.30 3.06 -51.89
CA PRO A 440 -6.50 2.26 -51.73
C PRO A 440 -6.31 1.12 -50.73
N GLY A 441 -7.45 0.71 -50.12
CA GLY A 441 -7.53 -0.41 -49.21
C GLY A 441 -7.43 -1.76 -49.91
N THR A 442 -7.07 -2.76 -49.17
CA THR A 442 -7.61 -4.15 -49.25
C THR A 442 -7.21 -4.98 -48.05
N ARG A 443 -8.15 -5.79 -47.59
CA ARG A 443 -8.03 -6.85 -46.59
C ARG A 443 -7.07 -7.92 -47.08
N ALA A 444 -6.18 -8.41 -46.19
CA ALA A 444 -5.58 -9.73 -46.39
C ALA A 444 -5.45 -10.43 -45.05
N ALA A 445 -6.06 -11.59 -44.97
CA ALA A 445 -6.03 -12.55 -43.86
C ALA A 445 -4.61 -13.09 -43.64
N TYR A 446 -4.17 -13.17 -42.36
CA TYR A 446 -2.94 -13.85 -42.01
C TYR A 446 -3.28 -15.21 -41.42
N ARG A 447 -2.89 -16.28 -42.12
CA ARG A 447 -2.97 -17.70 -41.74
C ARG A 447 -2.04 -17.96 -40.57
N ALA A 448 -2.57 -18.69 -39.59
CA ALA A 448 -1.82 -19.25 -38.48
C ALA A 448 -0.84 -20.35 -38.97
N GLY A 449 0.45 -20.12 -38.79
CA GLY A 449 1.51 -21.10 -38.94
C GLY A 449 1.76 -21.78 -37.59
N ARG A 450 1.50 -23.10 -37.50
CA ARG A 450 1.84 -23.95 -36.34
C ARG A 450 3.36 -24.14 -36.30
N VAL A 451 3.99 -23.69 -35.22
CA VAL A 451 5.36 -24.10 -34.86
C VAL A 451 5.23 -25.22 -33.84
N ARG A 452 5.63 -26.44 -34.23
CA ARG A 452 5.80 -27.59 -33.32
C ARG A 452 6.99 -27.33 -32.43
N ALA A 453 6.77 -27.24 -31.10
CA ALA A 453 7.81 -27.30 -30.09
C ALA A 453 8.15 -28.78 -29.82
N PHE A 454 9.42 -29.12 -29.96
CA PHE A 454 10.02 -30.37 -29.52
C PHE A 454 10.08 -30.39 -28.00
N LEU A 455 9.41 -31.35 -27.36
CA LEU A 455 9.58 -31.72 -25.97
C LEU A 455 10.44 -33.00 -25.91
N PRO A 456 11.49 -33.05 -25.07
CA PRO A 456 12.19 -34.29 -24.79
C PRO A 456 11.39 -35.16 -23.83
N SER A 457 11.37 -36.46 -24.12
CA SER A 457 10.68 -37.51 -23.36
C SER A 457 11.30 -37.75 -21.99
N PRO A 458 10.54 -38.12 -20.96
CA PRO A 458 11.06 -38.44 -19.64
C PRO A 458 11.72 -39.84 -19.61
N PRO A 459 12.70 -40.10 -18.71
CA PRO A 459 13.37 -41.38 -18.60
C PRO A 459 12.48 -42.44 -17.95
N ARG A 460 12.53 -43.66 -18.50
CA ARG A 460 11.84 -44.84 -18.02
C ARG A 460 12.35 -45.25 -16.62
N ARG A 461 11.43 -45.49 -15.69
CA ARG A 461 11.71 -46.18 -14.43
C ARG A 461 12.06 -47.65 -14.72
N GLY A 462 13.28 -48.02 -14.32
CA GLY A 462 13.69 -49.42 -14.21
C GLY A 462 13.12 -50.04 -12.93
N GLN A 463 12.58 -51.24 -13.09
CA GLN A 463 12.20 -52.14 -12.00
C GLN A 463 13.45 -52.63 -11.24
N ARG A 464 13.45 -52.48 -9.95
CA ARG A 464 13.72 -53.52 -8.92
C ARG A 464 13.30 -52.98 -7.56
#